data_a5c178fd318da4e732d91d1f44aeb47f
#
_entry.id   a5c178fd318da4e732d91d1f44aeb47f
#
_cell.length_a   1.000
_cell.length_b   1.000
_cell.length_c   1.000
_cell.angle_alpha   90.00
_cell.angle_beta   90.00
_cell.angle_gamma   90.00
#
_symmetry.space_group_name_H-M   'P 1'
#
loop_
_entity.id
_entity.type
_entity.pdbx_description
1 polymer ?
#
loop_
_entity_poly.entity_id
_entity_poly.type
_entity_poly.pdbx_seq_one_letter_code
_entity_poly.pdbx_strand_id
1 'polypeptide(L)'
;MYYDFLVKIPENTGKISKNKRKDVTYIEYTYDRKYIPEKKYNVPLRTTIGKMDPSDPTMMYPNPNFEKYFPDVVLPDTEKDASRSSCIRVGAFLVIKKIIDDYKLQNYLGSWDDRGKGLLLDLAAYSIISENNAAQYYPDYAYNHPVLTPGHKVYSDSTISIFLSEIGEDERIAFLNDWNEKRNHREKIYISYDSTNKNCKAGDVEKAEYGHPKEDVGAPIVNYAIAYDLKNQEPLLYESYPGSVVDVSQLQYVLEKFQGYGYKNIGFVLDRGYFSRDNIAFMDKCRYDFVIMVKGRGSFVNQLILDKKGTFEIKRACYIDEYETYGMTLQSKLYADDEVERWFHLYHSIRRESAERTQLENELRRMEEAMNKCKGKEAALPKKYTHYYELTYHEKNGKQILYGYKEKADVIERELKLCGYFAIVTSRKMTAKDALLLYKSRDTSEKLFCSDKSFLGNRTLRVSGSNTFEGKVFVAFIALIIRCKIYTQLRKRKAEMINRPNFMTVPAALRELEKIELIRQPGGNYKLDHAITATQKTILGSFGIDEADAKARALAIGKELMHAEEPEKEEDEYGTIEDDKID
;
A
#
# COMPACT_ATOMS: atom_id res chain seq x y z
N MET A 1 -32.17 -9.46 -27.19
CA MET A 1 -31.22 -10.50 -26.88
C MET A 1 -32.01 -11.75 -26.55
N TYR A 2 -31.52 -12.94 -26.85
CA TYR A 2 -32.19 -14.22 -26.53
C TYR A 2 -31.45 -14.84 -25.33
N TYR A 3 -32.20 -15.52 -24.45
CA TYR A 3 -31.61 -16.26 -23.32
C TYR A 3 -30.95 -17.55 -23.82
N ASP A 4 -30.01 -18.10 -23.05
CA ASP A 4 -29.24 -19.30 -23.41
C ASP A 4 -29.91 -20.62 -22.97
N PHE A 5 -31.09 -20.56 -22.36
CA PHE A 5 -31.87 -21.72 -21.99
C PHE A 5 -33.03 -21.95 -22.96
N LEU A 6 -33.46 -23.19 -23.03
CA LEU A 6 -34.58 -23.62 -23.88
C LEU A 6 -35.89 -23.66 -23.10
N VAL A 7 -36.94 -23.14 -23.70
CA VAL A 7 -38.32 -23.29 -23.22
C VAL A 7 -39.17 -23.92 -24.28
N LYS A 8 -40.22 -24.63 -23.89
CA LYS A 8 -41.20 -25.17 -24.82
C LYS A 8 -41.93 -24.01 -25.53
N ILE A 9 -42.05 -24.07 -26.84
CA ILE A 9 -42.85 -23.11 -27.60
C ILE A 9 -44.30 -23.20 -27.11
N PRO A 10 -44.93 -22.07 -26.69
CA PRO A 10 -46.28 -22.07 -26.16
C PRO A 10 -47.31 -22.62 -27.18
N GLU A 11 -48.15 -23.55 -26.74
CA GLU A 11 -49.24 -24.10 -27.52
C GLU A 11 -50.44 -23.16 -27.51
N ASN A 12 -50.32 -22.03 -28.22
CA ASN A 12 -51.41 -21.06 -28.32
C ASN A 12 -51.89 -20.96 -29.77
N THR A 13 -52.82 -21.82 -30.11
CA THR A 13 -53.37 -21.94 -31.48
C THR A 13 -53.91 -20.59 -32.00
N GLY A 14 -53.34 -20.14 -33.09
CA GLY A 14 -53.76 -18.91 -33.77
C GLY A 14 -53.10 -17.62 -33.33
N LYS A 15 -52.29 -17.62 -32.25
CA LYS A 15 -51.53 -16.46 -31.81
C LYS A 15 -50.00 -16.61 -31.97
N ILE A 16 -49.52 -17.83 -32.08
CA ILE A 16 -48.09 -18.13 -32.31
C ILE A 16 -47.87 -18.38 -33.80
N SER A 17 -46.85 -17.76 -34.37
CA SER A 17 -46.42 -17.97 -35.75
C SER A 17 -44.90 -18.15 -35.84
N LYS A 18 -44.46 -19.02 -36.77
CA LYS A 18 -43.05 -19.28 -37.04
C LYS A 18 -42.66 -18.41 -38.27
N ASN A 19 -41.66 -17.58 -38.11
CA ASN A 19 -41.17 -16.67 -39.19
C ASN A 19 -39.70 -17.01 -39.50
N LYS A 20 -39.45 -17.64 -40.65
CA LYS A 20 -38.11 -18.02 -41.09
C LYS A 20 -37.42 -16.84 -41.76
N ARG A 21 -36.26 -16.44 -41.25
CA ARG A 21 -35.41 -15.39 -41.84
C ARG A 21 -34.00 -15.96 -42.00
N LYS A 22 -33.59 -16.14 -43.29
CA LYS A 22 -32.34 -16.87 -43.60
C LYS A 22 -32.36 -18.28 -42.98
N ASP A 23 -31.34 -18.60 -42.16
CA ASP A 23 -31.16 -19.89 -41.51
C ASP A 23 -31.79 -19.97 -40.11
N VAL A 24 -32.49 -18.91 -39.68
CA VAL A 24 -33.05 -18.81 -38.33
C VAL A 24 -34.58 -18.71 -38.39
N THR A 25 -35.25 -19.52 -37.57
CA THR A 25 -36.71 -19.43 -37.40
C THR A 25 -37.02 -18.70 -36.09
N TYR A 26 -37.71 -17.60 -36.20
CA TYR A 26 -38.19 -16.79 -35.08
C TYR A 26 -39.61 -17.16 -34.71
N ILE A 27 -39.90 -17.17 -33.43
CA ILE A 27 -41.25 -17.41 -32.87
C ILE A 27 -41.85 -16.04 -32.59
N GLU A 28 -42.97 -15.77 -33.23
CA GLU A 28 -43.69 -14.50 -33.10
C GLU A 28 -45.03 -14.72 -32.41
N TYR A 29 -45.37 -13.83 -31.47
CA TYR A 29 -46.64 -13.84 -30.75
C TYR A 29 -47.49 -12.64 -31.19
N THR A 30 -48.77 -12.90 -31.54
CA THR A 30 -49.77 -11.88 -31.88
C THR A 30 -50.42 -11.43 -30.58
N TYR A 31 -50.02 -10.28 -30.09
CA TYR A 31 -50.50 -9.73 -28.81
C TYR A 31 -51.76 -8.88 -28.96
N ASP A 32 -52.01 -8.33 -30.16
CA ASP A 32 -53.19 -7.51 -30.45
C ASP A 32 -53.51 -7.52 -31.96
N ARG A 33 -54.66 -6.94 -32.37
CA ARG A 33 -55.06 -6.75 -33.75
C ARG A 33 -55.59 -5.32 -33.93
N LYS A 34 -55.05 -4.60 -34.91
CA LYS A 34 -55.48 -3.23 -35.25
C LYS A 34 -56.31 -3.25 -36.52
N TYR A 35 -57.54 -2.72 -36.45
CA TYR A 35 -58.37 -2.54 -37.63
C TYR A 35 -57.82 -1.43 -38.53
N ILE A 36 -57.63 -1.71 -39.82
CA ILE A 36 -57.18 -0.72 -40.79
C ILE A 36 -58.36 -0.43 -41.72
N PRO A 37 -58.99 0.78 -41.63
CA PRO A 37 -60.17 1.12 -42.37
C PRO A 37 -60.00 1.04 -43.92
N GLU A 38 -58.83 1.43 -44.40
CA GLU A 38 -58.47 1.42 -45.82
C GLU A 38 -58.43 -0.01 -46.38
N LYS A 39 -58.08 -1.00 -45.57
CA LYS A 39 -57.97 -2.40 -46.00
C LYS A 39 -59.19 -3.25 -45.61
N LYS A 40 -60.10 -2.72 -44.81
CA LYS A 40 -61.34 -3.35 -44.31
C LYS A 40 -61.08 -4.70 -43.57
N TYR A 41 -59.86 -4.85 -42.94
CA TYR A 41 -59.57 -6.04 -42.13
C TYR A 41 -58.64 -5.68 -40.96
N ASN A 42 -58.59 -6.58 -39.96
CA ASN A 42 -57.72 -6.48 -38.80
C ASN A 42 -56.31 -6.97 -39.14
N VAL A 43 -55.30 -6.13 -38.93
CA VAL A 43 -53.89 -6.50 -39.06
C VAL A 43 -53.36 -6.96 -37.70
N PRO A 44 -52.75 -8.16 -37.58
CA PRO A 44 -52.16 -8.63 -36.33
C PRO A 44 -50.92 -7.81 -35.94
N LEU A 45 -50.87 -7.35 -34.71
CA LEU A 45 -49.69 -6.77 -34.09
C LEU A 45 -48.87 -7.89 -33.44
N ARG A 46 -47.66 -8.10 -33.93
CA ARG A 46 -46.80 -9.22 -33.54
C ARG A 46 -45.52 -8.71 -32.89
N THR A 47 -45.01 -9.50 -31.96
CA THR A 47 -43.68 -9.34 -31.37
C THR A 47 -42.93 -10.67 -31.41
N THR A 48 -41.62 -10.64 -31.60
CA THR A 48 -40.79 -11.83 -31.50
C THR A 48 -40.60 -12.19 -30.03
N ILE A 49 -40.88 -13.43 -29.65
CA ILE A 49 -40.77 -13.97 -28.28
C ILE A 49 -39.64 -14.97 -28.10
N GLY A 50 -39.09 -15.49 -29.21
CA GLY A 50 -38.01 -16.45 -29.15
C GLY A 50 -37.40 -16.78 -30.50
N LYS A 51 -36.33 -17.56 -30.47
CA LYS A 51 -35.64 -18.14 -31.62
C LYS A 51 -35.72 -19.66 -31.47
N MET A 52 -36.29 -20.35 -32.48
CA MET A 52 -36.46 -21.82 -32.46
C MET A 52 -35.12 -22.52 -32.39
N ASP A 53 -35.03 -23.56 -31.59
CA ASP A 53 -33.85 -24.42 -31.55
C ASP A 53 -33.76 -25.20 -32.88
N PRO A 54 -32.58 -25.23 -33.55
CA PRO A 54 -32.35 -26.00 -34.74
C PRO A 54 -32.45 -27.53 -34.51
N SER A 55 -32.16 -28.00 -33.31
CA SER A 55 -32.09 -29.40 -32.93
C SER A 55 -33.47 -29.95 -32.51
N ASP A 56 -34.33 -29.08 -31.93
CA ASP A 56 -35.68 -29.44 -31.49
C ASP A 56 -36.70 -28.37 -31.87
N PRO A 57 -37.54 -28.64 -32.86
CA PRO A 57 -38.54 -27.68 -33.37
C PRO A 57 -39.69 -27.38 -32.39
N THR A 58 -39.74 -28.05 -31.23
CA THR A 58 -40.72 -27.81 -30.14
C THR A 58 -40.19 -26.83 -29.10
N MET A 59 -38.88 -26.55 -29.12
CA MET A 59 -38.18 -25.71 -28.16
C MET A 59 -37.70 -24.39 -28.81
N MET A 60 -37.53 -23.37 -27.98
CA MET A 60 -36.99 -22.07 -28.41
C MET A 60 -36.11 -21.46 -27.34
N TYR A 61 -35.17 -20.63 -27.77
CA TYR A 61 -34.45 -19.68 -26.94
C TYR A 61 -35.33 -18.46 -26.72
N PRO A 62 -35.90 -18.20 -25.55
CA PRO A 62 -36.79 -17.07 -25.31
C PRO A 62 -36.05 -15.73 -25.26
N ASN A 63 -36.81 -14.63 -25.25
CA ASN A 63 -36.31 -13.28 -25.03
C ASN A 63 -37.19 -12.53 -24.02
N PRO A 64 -36.86 -11.29 -23.57
CA PRO A 64 -37.64 -10.56 -22.58
C PRO A 64 -39.12 -10.35 -22.94
N ASN A 65 -39.50 -10.39 -24.24
CA ASN A 65 -40.90 -10.33 -24.62
C ASN A 65 -41.65 -11.61 -24.26
N PHE A 66 -40.96 -12.76 -24.20
CA PHE A 66 -41.57 -14.00 -23.75
C PHE A 66 -42.04 -13.88 -22.31
N GLU A 67 -41.19 -13.40 -21.39
CA GLU A 67 -41.56 -13.20 -19.97
C GLU A 67 -42.74 -12.23 -19.84
N LYS A 68 -42.72 -11.14 -20.63
CA LYS A 68 -43.76 -10.13 -20.61
C LYS A 68 -45.15 -10.68 -20.97
N TYR A 69 -45.22 -11.58 -21.93
CA TYR A 69 -46.50 -12.11 -22.46
C TYR A 69 -46.89 -13.48 -21.94
N PHE A 70 -45.97 -14.19 -21.28
CA PHE A 70 -46.16 -15.49 -20.69
C PHE A 70 -45.61 -15.55 -19.25
N PRO A 71 -46.13 -14.68 -18.34
CA PRO A 71 -45.57 -14.59 -16.98
C PRO A 71 -45.80 -15.83 -16.13
N ASP A 72 -46.74 -16.69 -16.50
CA ASP A 72 -47.08 -17.91 -15.75
C ASP A 72 -46.17 -19.10 -16.13
N VAL A 73 -45.30 -18.95 -17.12
CA VAL A 73 -44.35 -20.02 -17.49
C VAL A 73 -43.19 -19.99 -16.53
N VAL A 74 -43.06 -21.05 -15.73
CA VAL A 74 -41.88 -21.23 -14.87
C VAL A 74 -40.68 -21.41 -15.78
N LEU A 75 -39.82 -20.42 -15.77
CA LEU A 75 -38.52 -20.48 -16.45
C LEU A 75 -37.64 -21.49 -15.69
N PRO A 76 -36.71 -22.19 -16.39
CA PRO A 76 -35.73 -23.02 -15.69
C PRO A 76 -35.08 -22.24 -14.60
N ASP A 77 -35.01 -22.81 -13.40
CA ASP A 77 -34.41 -22.19 -12.23
C ASP A 77 -32.97 -21.80 -12.57
N THR A 78 -32.74 -20.51 -12.78
CA THR A 78 -31.43 -19.94 -13.00
C THR A 78 -30.75 -19.60 -11.68
N GLU A 79 -31.41 -19.91 -10.56
CA GLU A 79 -30.85 -19.79 -9.21
C GLU A 79 -29.88 -20.97 -8.94
N LYS A 80 -28.78 -21.02 -9.68
CA LYS A 80 -27.58 -21.66 -9.17
C LYS A 80 -27.02 -20.73 -8.09
N ASP A 81 -26.61 -21.31 -6.95
CA ASP A 81 -25.82 -20.58 -5.96
C ASP A 81 -24.71 -19.81 -6.66
N ALA A 82 -24.87 -18.50 -6.76
CA ALA A 82 -23.96 -17.67 -7.52
C ALA A 82 -22.68 -17.51 -6.69
N SER A 83 -21.67 -18.28 -7.01
CA SER A 83 -20.35 -18.13 -6.41
C SER A 83 -19.70 -16.76 -6.70
N ARG A 84 -20.26 -16.03 -7.69
CA ARG A 84 -19.77 -14.71 -8.13
C ARG A 84 -20.89 -13.76 -8.54
N SER A 85 -20.62 -12.46 -8.43
CA SER A 85 -21.52 -11.41 -8.88
C SER A 85 -21.71 -11.43 -10.41
N SER A 86 -22.88 -11.06 -10.87
CA SER A 86 -23.13 -10.73 -12.28
C SER A 86 -22.47 -9.41 -12.72
N CYS A 87 -21.98 -8.61 -11.76
CA CYS A 87 -21.23 -7.38 -11.98
C CYS A 87 -19.83 -7.52 -11.41
N ILE A 88 -18.80 -7.52 -12.24
CA ILE A 88 -17.39 -7.72 -11.88
C ILE A 88 -16.60 -6.45 -12.17
N ARG A 89 -15.94 -5.91 -11.15
CA ARG A 89 -15.07 -4.73 -11.24
C ARG A 89 -13.68 -5.14 -11.72
N VAL A 90 -13.28 -4.66 -12.89
CA VAL A 90 -12.05 -5.13 -13.53
C VAL A 90 -10.96 -4.06 -13.65
N GLY A 91 -11.29 -2.79 -13.63
CA GLY A 91 -10.34 -1.75 -14.04
C GLY A 91 -9.11 -1.61 -13.16
N ALA A 92 -9.25 -1.62 -11.84
CA ALA A 92 -8.09 -1.59 -10.93
C ALA A 92 -7.28 -2.91 -11.02
N PHE A 93 -7.97 -4.04 -11.17
CA PHE A 93 -7.33 -5.34 -11.35
C PHE A 93 -6.45 -5.37 -12.62
N LEU A 94 -6.89 -4.78 -13.74
CA LEU A 94 -6.07 -4.71 -14.97
C LEU A 94 -4.71 -4.05 -14.72
N VAL A 95 -4.70 -2.95 -13.95
CA VAL A 95 -3.45 -2.24 -13.60
C VAL A 95 -2.57 -3.08 -12.68
N ILE A 96 -3.15 -3.69 -11.65
CA ILE A 96 -2.41 -4.54 -10.70
C ILE A 96 -1.83 -5.75 -11.42
N LYS A 97 -2.62 -6.45 -12.23
CA LYS A 97 -2.15 -7.59 -13.02
C LYS A 97 -1.01 -7.19 -13.97
N LYS A 98 -1.13 -6.05 -14.66
CA LYS A 98 -0.05 -5.52 -15.51
C LYS A 98 1.25 -5.30 -14.74
N ILE A 99 1.19 -4.75 -13.52
CA ILE A 99 2.38 -4.54 -12.68
C ILE A 99 2.98 -5.87 -12.22
N ILE A 100 2.15 -6.83 -11.83
CA ILE A 100 2.57 -8.20 -11.46
C ILE A 100 3.32 -8.84 -12.63
N ASP A 101 2.76 -8.75 -13.85
CA ASP A 101 3.35 -9.29 -15.07
C ASP A 101 4.66 -8.58 -15.45
N ASP A 102 4.71 -7.24 -15.38
CA ASP A 102 5.89 -6.44 -15.70
C ASP A 102 7.06 -6.71 -14.77
N TYR A 103 6.79 -6.86 -13.48
CA TYR A 103 7.79 -7.25 -12.49
C TYR A 103 8.08 -8.75 -12.50
N LYS A 104 7.24 -9.56 -13.17
CA LYS A 104 7.29 -11.03 -13.14
C LYS A 104 7.24 -11.56 -11.69
N LEU A 105 6.37 -10.98 -10.86
CA LEU A 105 6.34 -11.29 -9.43
C LEU A 105 6.08 -12.77 -9.14
N GLN A 106 5.32 -13.45 -10.00
CA GLN A 106 5.08 -14.89 -9.87
C GLN A 106 6.38 -15.73 -9.93
N ASN A 107 7.40 -15.26 -10.65
CA ASN A 107 8.68 -15.98 -10.76
C ASN A 107 9.48 -15.96 -9.44
N TYR A 108 9.26 -14.95 -8.58
CA TYR A 108 9.89 -14.86 -7.26
C TYR A 108 9.16 -15.66 -6.18
N LEU A 109 8.02 -16.26 -6.53
CA LEU A 109 7.20 -17.11 -5.67
C LEU A 109 7.38 -18.60 -6.02
N GLY A 110 8.59 -18.98 -6.43
CA GLY A 110 8.89 -20.32 -6.92
C GLY A 110 8.65 -21.45 -5.90
N SER A 111 8.66 -21.14 -4.60
CA SER A 111 8.41 -22.09 -3.52
C SER A 111 6.94 -22.48 -3.38
N TRP A 112 6.00 -21.75 -4.00
CA TRP A 112 4.56 -22.01 -3.96
C TRP A 112 4.08 -22.69 -5.24
N ASP A 113 3.03 -23.51 -5.10
CA ASP A 113 2.23 -23.96 -6.23
C ASP A 113 1.44 -22.79 -6.85
N ASP A 114 0.80 -23.03 -7.99
CA ASP A 114 0.08 -21.97 -8.70
C ASP A 114 -1.11 -21.42 -7.89
N ARG A 115 -1.72 -22.26 -7.05
CA ARG A 115 -2.78 -21.85 -6.11
C ARG A 115 -2.23 -20.87 -5.06
N GLY A 116 -1.13 -21.23 -4.41
CA GLY A 116 -0.50 -20.40 -3.38
C GLY A 116 0.00 -19.06 -3.94
N LYS A 117 0.64 -19.07 -5.14
CA LYS A 117 1.04 -17.85 -5.85
C LYS A 117 -0.14 -16.94 -6.14
N GLY A 118 -1.22 -17.52 -6.69
CA GLY A 118 -2.45 -16.78 -7.00
C GLY A 118 -3.04 -16.15 -5.75
N LEU A 119 -3.27 -16.94 -4.70
CA LEU A 119 -3.89 -16.46 -3.46
C LEU A 119 -3.06 -15.36 -2.76
N LEU A 120 -1.73 -15.50 -2.73
CA LEU A 120 -0.85 -14.49 -2.16
C LEU A 120 -0.96 -13.16 -2.89
N LEU A 121 -0.96 -13.18 -4.22
CA LEU A 121 -1.12 -11.99 -5.05
C LEU A 121 -2.54 -11.42 -5.00
N ASP A 122 -3.56 -12.26 -4.84
CA ASP A 122 -4.94 -11.84 -4.62
C ASP A 122 -5.12 -11.09 -3.31
N LEU A 123 -4.51 -11.58 -2.23
CA LEU A 123 -4.52 -10.88 -0.93
C LEU A 123 -3.80 -9.53 -1.00
N ALA A 124 -2.71 -9.45 -1.78
CA ALA A 124 -2.05 -8.17 -2.04
C ALA A 124 -2.94 -7.22 -2.85
N ALA A 125 -3.60 -7.69 -3.91
CA ALA A 125 -4.55 -6.92 -4.70
C ALA A 125 -5.75 -6.46 -3.87
N TYR A 126 -6.32 -7.37 -3.08
CA TYR A 126 -7.41 -7.07 -2.13
C TYR A 126 -7.04 -5.92 -1.20
N SER A 127 -5.87 -5.98 -0.58
CA SER A 127 -5.45 -4.93 0.36
C SER A 127 -5.26 -3.56 -0.33
N ILE A 128 -4.82 -3.54 -1.58
CA ILE A 128 -4.62 -2.31 -2.37
C ILE A 128 -5.95 -1.68 -2.79
N ILE A 129 -6.89 -2.49 -3.28
CA ILE A 129 -8.16 -2.02 -3.85
C ILE A 129 -9.15 -1.66 -2.75
N SER A 130 -9.30 -2.51 -1.74
CA SER A 130 -10.27 -2.32 -0.67
C SER A 130 -9.78 -1.41 0.47
N GLU A 131 -8.50 -1.03 0.46
CA GLU A 131 -7.84 -0.32 1.57
C GLU A 131 -8.02 -1.07 2.91
N ASN A 132 -8.13 -2.41 2.86
CA ASN A 132 -8.39 -3.30 3.98
C ASN A 132 -7.57 -4.59 3.83
N ASN A 133 -7.25 -5.24 4.94
CA ASN A 133 -6.50 -6.50 4.95
C ASN A 133 -7.07 -7.55 5.93
N ALA A 134 -8.29 -7.34 6.41
CA ALA A 134 -8.94 -8.31 7.26
C ALA A 134 -9.46 -9.49 6.43
N ALA A 135 -8.99 -10.71 6.72
CA ALA A 135 -9.31 -11.92 5.97
C ALA A 135 -10.82 -12.15 5.83
N GLN A 136 -11.60 -11.81 6.85
CA GLN A 136 -13.05 -11.96 6.87
C GLN A 136 -13.81 -11.24 5.74
N TYR A 137 -13.23 -10.20 5.15
CA TYR A 137 -13.85 -9.44 4.05
C TYR A 137 -13.27 -9.79 2.67
N TYR A 138 -12.31 -10.71 2.61
CA TYR A 138 -11.78 -11.16 1.32
C TYR A 138 -12.83 -11.87 0.45
N PRO A 139 -13.70 -12.75 0.99
CA PRO A 139 -14.75 -13.37 0.18
C PRO A 139 -15.67 -12.35 -0.50
N ASP A 140 -16.05 -11.27 0.21
CA ASP A 140 -16.88 -10.19 -0.35
C ASP A 140 -16.16 -9.45 -1.48
N TYR A 141 -14.87 -9.21 -1.33
CA TYR A 141 -14.04 -8.64 -2.40
C TYR A 141 -13.96 -9.59 -3.59
N ALA A 142 -13.60 -10.84 -3.37
CA ALA A 142 -13.45 -11.83 -4.43
C ALA A 142 -14.77 -12.13 -5.14
N TYR A 143 -15.93 -11.93 -4.49
CA TYR A 143 -17.26 -12.12 -5.09
C TYR A 143 -17.49 -11.19 -6.30
N ASN A 144 -16.99 -9.95 -6.29
CA ASN A 144 -17.21 -8.95 -7.33
C ASN A 144 -15.94 -8.44 -8.02
N HIS A 145 -14.80 -9.14 -7.83
CA HIS A 145 -13.54 -8.84 -8.51
C HIS A 145 -12.95 -10.11 -9.14
N PRO A 146 -12.19 -10.00 -10.24
CA PRO A 146 -11.37 -11.12 -10.71
C PRO A 146 -10.29 -11.43 -9.68
N VAL A 147 -9.83 -12.67 -9.64
CA VAL A 147 -8.70 -13.09 -8.83
C VAL A 147 -7.66 -13.81 -9.70
N LEU A 148 -6.42 -13.86 -9.22
CA LEU A 148 -5.28 -14.50 -9.90
C LEU A 148 -5.18 -15.99 -9.58
N THR A 149 -5.88 -16.43 -8.55
CA THR A 149 -5.98 -17.84 -8.20
C THR A 149 -6.58 -18.64 -9.36
N PRO A 150 -5.99 -19.80 -9.73
CA PRO A 150 -6.49 -20.63 -10.81
C PRO A 150 -7.99 -20.94 -10.68
N GLY A 151 -8.70 -20.94 -11.81
CA GLY A 151 -10.15 -21.11 -11.84
C GLY A 151 -10.92 -19.98 -11.14
N HIS A 152 -10.29 -18.87 -10.84
CA HIS A 152 -10.88 -17.77 -10.08
C HIS A 152 -11.54 -18.20 -8.76
N LYS A 153 -11.01 -19.23 -8.09
CA LYS A 153 -11.59 -19.81 -6.89
C LYS A 153 -11.62 -18.80 -5.73
N VAL A 154 -12.78 -18.65 -5.10
CA VAL A 154 -12.97 -17.81 -3.91
C VAL A 154 -12.75 -18.67 -2.67
N TYR A 155 -11.89 -18.22 -1.76
CA TYR A 155 -11.59 -18.89 -0.51
C TYR A 155 -12.27 -18.22 0.67
N SER A 156 -12.66 -19.02 1.67
CA SER A 156 -13.22 -18.52 2.93
C SER A 156 -12.15 -17.84 3.78
N ASP A 157 -12.58 -17.03 4.71
CA ASP A 157 -11.71 -16.34 5.69
C ASP A 157 -10.89 -17.30 6.55
N SER A 158 -11.46 -18.45 6.91
CA SER A 158 -10.75 -19.52 7.62
C SER A 158 -9.62 -20.11 6.78
N THR A 159 -9.88 -20.39 5.49
CA THR A 159 -8.84 -20.85 4.55
C THR A 159 -7.73 -19.82 4.39
N ILE A 160 -8.07 -18.53 4.29
CA ILE A 160 -7.10 -17.43 4.24
C ILE A 160 -6.24 -17.38 5.51
N SER A 161 -6.86 -17.56 6.68
CA SER A 161 -6.13 -17.54 7.95
C SER A 161 -5.14 -18.71 8.05
N ILE A 162 -5.53 -19.90 7.62
CA ILE A 162 -4.64 -21.08 7.54
C ILE A 162 -3.51 -20.80 6.56
N PHE A 163 -3.82 -20.38 5.34
CA PHE A 163 -2.81 -20.05 4.32
C PHE A 163 -1.77 -19.05 4.83
N LEU A 164 -2.19 -17.95 5.49
CA LEU A 164 -1.28 -16.99 6.07
C LEU A 164 -0.37 -17.58 7.15
N SER A 165 -0.85 -18.56 7.92
CA SER A 165 -0.05 -19.23 8.95
C SER A 165 0.94 -20.25 8.39
N GLU A 166 0.71 -20.73 7.17
CA GLU A 166 1.56 -21.68 6.44
C GLU A 166 2.70 -20.99 5.68
N ILE A 167 2.68 -19.66 5.53
CA ILE A 167 3.78 -18.91 4.90
C ILE A 167 5.01 -18.95 5.82
N GLY A 168 5.93 -19.85 5.51
CA GLY A 168 7.14 -20.09 6.28
C GLY A 168 8.20 -19.00 6.16
N GLU A 169 9.23 -19.09 6.99
CA GLU A 169 10.39 -18.19 6.95
C GLU A 169 11.23 -18.42 5.69
N ASP A 170 11.43 -19.68 5.31
CA ASP A 170 12.24 -20.05 4.15
C ASP A 170 11.68 -19.47 2.84
N GLU A 171 10.36 -19.52 2.66
CA GLU A 171 9.69 -18.94 1.50
C GLU A 171 9.84 -17.42 1.44
N ARG A 172 9.72 -16.75 2.58
CA ARG A 172 9.90 -15.29 2.67
C ARG A 172 11.33 -14.88 2.37
N ILE A 173 12.30 -15.64 2.89
CA ILE A 173 13.73 -15.44 2.63
C ILE A 173 14.03 -15.69 1.14
N ALA A 174 13.52 -16.78 0.56
CA ALA A 174 13.70 -17.10 -0.85
C ALA A 174 13.18 -15.96 -1.74
N PHE A 175 11.97 -15.46 -1.47
CA PHE A 175 11.43 -14.31 -2.20
C PHE A 175 12.34 -13.07 -2.10
N LEU A 176 12.79 -12.72 -0.89
CA LEU A 176 13.63 -11.54 -0.69
C LEU A 176 15.01 -11.69 -1.36
N ASN A 177 15.59 -12.89 -1.36
CA ASN A 177 16.83 -13.19 -2.06
C ASN A 177 16.63 -13.00 -3.57
N ASP A 178 15.66 -13.65 -4.18
CA ASP A 178 15.38 -13.57 -5.61
C ASP A 178 15.01 -12.14 -6.03
N TRP A 179 14.20 -11.44 -5.21
CA TRP A 179 13.83 -10.06 -5.46
C TRP A 179 15.05 -9.13 -5.49
N ASN A 180 15.99 -9.28 -4.57
CA ASN A 180 17.18 -8.45 -4.49
C ASN A 180 18.24 -8.87 -5.52
N GLU A 181 18.42 -10.17 -5.81
CA GLU A 181 19.37 -10.65 -6.83
C GLU A 181 19.10 -10.07 -8.22
N LYS A 182 17.83 -9.87 -8.58
CA LYS A 182 17.42 -9.31 -9.89
C LYS A 182 17.59 -7.79 -9.97
N ARG A 183 18.00 -7.12 -8.90
CA ARG A 183 18.25 -5.67 -8.91
C ARG A 183 19.60 -5.34 -9.57
N ASN A 184 19.75 -4.09 -10.01
CA ASN A 184 21.00 -3.65 -10.61
C ASN A 184 22.03 -3.30 -9.54
N HIS A 185 22.95 -4.22 -9.26
CA HIS A 185 24.01 -4.04 -8.25
C HIS A 185 25.23 -3.23 -8.75
N ARG A 186 25.28 -2.88 -10.04
CA ARG A 186 26.42 -2.14 -10.62
C ARG A 186 26.29 -0.63 -10.42
N GLU A 187 25.08 -0.14 -10.44
CA GLU A 187 24.83 1.28 -10.30
C GLU A 187 24.83 1.72 -8.83
N LYS A 188 25.27 2.95 -8.60
CA LYS A 188 25.14 3.59 -7.30
C LYS A 188 23.69 3.88 -6.98
N ILE A 189 23.21 3.33 -5.88
CA ILE A 189 21.89 3.62 -5.34
C ILE A 189 22.01 4.15 -3.92
N TYR A 190 21.03 4.94 -3.51
CA TYR A 190 20.84 5.34 -2.12
C TYR A 190 19.58 4.68 -1.56
N ILE A 191 19.72 4.07 -0.40
CA ILE A 191 18.67 3.32 0.28
C ILE A 191 18.20 4.17 1.47
N SER A 192 16.93 4.53 1.47
CA SER A 192 16.31 5.05 2.67
C SER A 192 15.90 3.88 3.55
N TYR A 193 16.46 3.80 4.75
CA TYR A 193 16.04 2.87 5.77
C TYR A 193 15.34 3.64 6.89
N ASP A 194 14.13 3.23 7.20
CA ASP A 194 13.33 3.87 8.24
C ASP A 194 12.42 2.82 8.91
N SER A 195 11.97 3.10 10.12
CA SER A 195 11.14 2.21 10.93
C SER A 195 9.86 2.89 11.38
N THR A 196 8.87 2.08 11.62
CA THR A 196 7.63 2.46 12.29
C THR A 196 7.22 1.35 13.23
N ASN A 197 6.13 1.53 13.99
CA ASN A 197 5.53 0.46 14.76
C ASN A 197 4.07 0.27 14.40
N LYS A 198 3.57 -0.92 14.64
CA LYS A 198 2.21 -1.35 14.42
C LYS A 198 1.65 -1.86 15.74
N ASN A 199 0.46 -1.40 16.12
CA ASN A 199 -0.19 -1.89 17.33
C ASN A 199 -0.67 -3.33 17.12
N CYS A 200 -0.38 -4.19 18.07
CA CYS A 200 -0.82 -5.59 18.08
C CYS A 200 -1.48 -5.90 19.41
N LYS A 201 -2.78 -6.21 19.36
CA LYS A 201 -3.56 -6.57 20.56
C LYS A 201 -3.71 -8.08 20.75
N ALA A 202 -3.15 -8.88 19.85
CA ALA A 202 -3.11 -10.33 19.97
C ALA A 202 -2.07 -10.73 21.02
N GLY A 203 -2.47 -11.55 22.00
CA GLY A 203 -1.60 -11.93 23.11
C GLY A 203 -0.60 -13.04 22.77
N ASP A 204 -0.71 -13.66 21.60
CA ASP A 204 0.06 -14.80 21.13
C ASP A 204 1.05 -14.47 19.99
N VAL A 205 1.34 -13.18 19.78
CA VAL A 205 2.38 -12.71 18.86
C VAL A 205 3.64 -12.38 19.66
N GLU A 206 4.66 -13.19 19.56
CA GLU A 206 5.92 -13.08 20.33
C GLU A 206 6.62 -11.72 20.20
N LYS A 207 6.57 -11.11 19.01
CA LYS A 207 7.18 -9.78 18.75
C LYS A 207 6.35 -8.61 19.29
N ALA A 208 5.12 -8.86 19.77
CA ALA A 208 4.26 -7.83 20.32
C ALA A 208 4.64 -7.52 21.76
N GLU A 209 5.40 -6.45 21.94
CA GLU A 209 5.96 -6.04 23.23
C GLU A 209 5.65 -4.57 23.53
N TYR A 210 5.69 -4.21 24.80
CA TYR A 210 5.62 -2.80 25.20
C TYR A 210 6.97 -2.12 24.90
N GLY A 211 6.91 -1.00 24.18
CA GLY A 211 8.08 -0.25 23.77
C GLY A 211 7.76 1.25 23.70
N HIS A 212 8.23 1.91 22.64
CA HIS A 212 7.99 3.33 22.39
C HIS A 212 6.93 3.51 21.27
N PRO A 213 5.63 3.40 21.58
CA PRO A 213 4.58 3.49 20.55
C PRO A 213 4.52 4.90 19.95
N LYS A 214 4.33 4.95 18.64
CA LYS A 214 4.13 6.22 17.90
C LYS A 214 2.66 6.66 17.89
N GLU A 215 1.72 5.76 18.22
CA GLU A 215 0.28 6.01 18.15
C GLU A 215 -0.45 5.67 19.47
N ASP A 216 -0.81 4.42 19.70
CA ASP A 216 -1.55 4.00 20.91
C ASP A 216 -0.58 3.58 22.02
N VAL A 217 -0.45 4.41 23.05
CA VAL A 217 0.47 4.22 24.17
C VAL A 217 0.07 3.05 25.07
N GLY A 218 -1.18 2.60 25.01
CA GLY A 218 -1.73 1.54 25.86
C GLY A 218 -1.63 0.12 25.29
N ALA A 219 -1.07 -0.07 24.07
CA ALA A 219 -1.05 -1.36 23.38
C ALA A 219 0.38 -1.84 23.11
N PRO A 220 0.64 -3.16 23.15
CA PRO A 220 1.88 -3.73 22.65
C PRO A 220 2.07 -3.37 21.16
N ILE A 221 3.31 -3.26 20.76
CA ILE A 221 3.71 -2.90 19.40
C ILE A 221 4.66 -3.93 18.81
N VAL A 222 4.65 -4.04 17.49
CA VAL A 222 5.72 -4.68 16.72
C VAL A 222 6.40 -3.59 15.91
N ASN A 223 7.71 -3.55 15.93
CA ASN A 223 8.49 -2.66 15.09
C ASN A 223 8.55 -3.21 13.66
N TYR A 224 8.43 -2.32 12.69
CA TYR A 224 8.45 -2.64 11.26
C TYR A 224 9.32 -1.64 10.53
N ALA A 225 10.32 -2.12 9.83
CA ALA A 225 11.23 -1.29 9.06
C ALA A 225 11.21 -1.68 7.58
N ILE A 226 11.47 -0.70 6.73
CA ILE A 226 11.55 -0.86 5.26
C ILE A 226 12.84 -0.23 4.77
N ALA A 227 13.54 -0.94 3.90
CA ALA A 227 14.61 -0.39 3.09
C ALA A 227 14.08 -0.11 1.68
N TYR A 228 14.25 1.13 1.23
CA TYR A 228 13.67 1.64 0.00
C TYR A 228 14.73 2.24 -0.92
N ASP A 229 14.80 1.79 -2.16
CA ASP A 229 15.67 2.35 -3.19
C ASP A 229 15.11 3.69 -3.67
N LEU A 230 15.82 4.76 -3.37
CA LEU A 230 15.41 6.12 -3.73
C LEU A 230 15.53 6.40 -5.24
N LYS A 231 16.41 5.69 -5.95
CA LYS A 231 16.61 5.85 -7.39
C LYS A 231 15.53 5.15 -8.20
N ASN A 232 15.33 3.86 -7.93
CA ASN A 232 14.36 3.04 -8.67
C ASN A 232 12.95 3.17 -8.10
N GLN A 233 12.80 3.78 -6.94
CA GLN A 233 11.54 4.05 -6.24
C GLN A 233 10.77 2.75 -5.91
N GLU A 234 11.47 1.77 -5.36
CA GLU A 234 10.91 0.48 -4.99
C GLU A 234 11.42 -0.02 -3.64
N PRO A 235 10.58 -0.72 -2.84
CA PRO A 235 11.02 -1.34 -1.59
C PRO A 235 11.90 -2.55 -1.90
N LEU A 236 13.01 -2.68 -1.17
CA LEU A 236 13.99 -3.76 -1.34
C LEU A 236 13.79 -4.88 -0.32
N LEU A 237 13.57 -4.53 0.93
CA LEU A 237 13.32 -5.48 2.00
C LEU A 237 12.50 -4.84 3.12
N TYR A 238 11.93 -5.68 3.96
CA TYR A 238 11.30 -5.31 5.22
C TYR A 238 11.86 -6.13 6.37
N GLU A 239 11.71 -5.60 7.58
CA GLU A 239 12.03 -6.29 8.82
C GLU A 239 10.90 -6.11 9.82
N SER A 240 10.58 -7.16 10.57
CA SER A 240 9.73 -7.10 11.74
C SER A 240 10.56 -7.54 12.96
N TYR A 241 10.52 -6.74 14.03
CA TYR A 241 11.27 -7.04 15.24
C TYR A 241 10.50 -6.61 16.50
N PRO A 242 10.88 -7.15 17.68
CA PRO A 242 10.16 -6.88 18.92
C PRO A 242 10.00 -5.40 19.23
N GLY A 243 8.84 -5.04 19.79
CA GLY A 243 8.52 -3.66 20.13
C GLY A 243 9.45 -3.00 21.14
N SER A 244 10.12 -3.77 21.98
CA SER A 244 11.10 -3.30 22.96
C SER A 244 12.48 -2.97 22.36
N VAL A 245 12.80 -3.51 21.16
CA VAL A 245 14.10 -3.30 20.50
C VAL A 245 14.19 -1.90 19.92
N VAL A 246 15.31 -1.24 20.17
CA VAL A 246 15.57 0.14 19.70
C VAL A 246 16.05 0.11 18.26
N ASP A 247 15.47 0.97 17.41
CA ASP A 247 15.77 1.08 15.96
C ASP A 247 17.27 1.21 15.64
N VAL A 248 18.05 1.87 16.52
CA VAL A 248 19.50 2.10 16.34
C VAL A 248 20.28 0.79 16.23
N SER A 249 19.96 -0.19 17.07
CA SER A 249 20.66 -1.49 17.09
C SER A 249 20.27 -2.38 15.90
N GLN A 250 19.07 -2.21 15.37
CA GLN A 250 18.58 -3.00 14.24
C GLN A 250 19.28 -2.66 12.92
N LEU A 251 19.82 -1.45 12.78
CA LEU A 251 20.47 -1.01 11.54
C LEU A 251 21.64 -1.91 11.14
N GLN A 252 22.51 -2.31 12.07
CA GLN A 252 23.69 -3.13 11.76
C GLN A 252 23.30 -4.47 11.14
N TYR A 253 22.26 -5.10 11.67
CA TYR A 253 21.72 -6.35 11.12
C TYR A 253 21.22 -6.20 9.66
N VAL A 254 20.56 -5.09 9.36
CA VAL A 254 20.11 -4.78 7.99
C VAL A 254 21.28 -4.53 7.06
N LEU A 255 22.34 -3.85 7.51
CA LEU A 255 23.54 -3.63 6.71
C LEU A 255 24.22 -4.95 6.33
N GLU A 256 24.26 -5.93 7.25
CA GLU A 256 24.76 -7.28 6.96
C GLU A 256 23.92 -8.00 5.91
N LYS A 257 22.59 -7.88 5.97
CA LYS A 257 21.70 -8.44 4.94
C LYS A 257 22.00 -7.88 3.55
N PHE A 258 22.24 -6.58 3.43
CA PHE A 258 22.63 -5.98 2.15
C PHE A 258 23.97 -6.51 1.62
N GLN A 259 24.92 -6.84 2.50
CA GLN A 259 26.15 -7.54 2.09
C GLN A 259 25.82 -8.94 1.54
N GLY A 260 24.95 -9.68 2.25
CA GLY A 260 24.50 -11.01 1.83
C GLY A 260 23.82 -11.00 0.46
N TYR A 261 23.03 -9.97 0.14
CA TYR A 261 22.42 -9.77 -1.18
C TYR A 261 23.41 -9.34 -2.28
N GLY A 262 24.69 -9.11 -1.94
CA GLY A 262 25.71 -8.75 -2.91
C GLY A 262 25.77 -7.28 -3.30
N TYR A 263 25.08 -6.39 -2.58
CA TYR A 263 25.18 -4.94 -2.80
C TYR A 263 26.54 -4.40 -2.37
N LYS A 264 27.25 -3.78 -3.30
CA LYS A 264 28.59 -3.20 -3.06
C LYS A 264 28.64 -1.69 -3.24
N ASN A 265 27.79 -1.14 -4.09
CA ASN A 265 27.82 0.27 -4.46
C ASN A 265 26.54 0.98 -3.96
N ILE A 266 26.36 0.98 -2.64
CA ILE A 266 25.18 1.58 -2.00
C ILE A 266 25.57 2.66 -1.00
N GLY A 267 24.63 3.54 -0.73
CA GLY A 267 24.67 4.48 0.40
C GLY A 267 23.34 4.47 1.13
N PHE A 268 23.36 4.83 2.39
CA PHE A 268 22.17 4.90 3.22
C PHE A 268 21.78 6.35 3.51
N VAL A 269 20.50 6.64 3.42
CA VAL A 269 19.91 7.91 3.88
C VAL A 269 19.11 7.61 5.13
N LEU A 270 19.59 8.11 6.26
CA LEU A 270 19.11 7.72 7.59
C LEU A 270 18.57 8.91 8.37
N ASP A 271 17.52 8.68 9.17
CA ASP A 271 17.05 9.68 10.11
C ASP A 271 18.04 9.86 11.27
N ARG A 272 17.91 11.00 11.95
CA ARG A 272 18.66 11.35 13.17
C ARG A 272 18.57 10.27 14.25
N GLY A 273 17.51 9.45 14.26
CA GLY A 273 17.32 8.34 15.19
C GLY A 273 18.42 7.30 15.10
N TYR A 274 18.98 7.08 13.92
CA TYR A 274 20.05 6.11 13.66
C TYR A 274 21.46 6.66 13.88
N PHE A 275 21.59 7.96 14.21
CA PHE A 275 22.88 8.58 14.43
C PHE A 275 23.53 8.06 15.73
N SER A 276 24.53 7.22 15.58
CA SER A 276 25.36 6.72 16.66
C SER A 276 26.79 6.45 16.15
N ARG A 277 27.75 6.45 17.06
CA ARG A 277 29.16 6.16 16.73
C ARG A 277 29.30 4.75 16.13
N ASP A 278 28.64 3.78 16.75
CA ASP A 278 28.71 2.38 16.32
C ASP A 278 28.14 2.15 14.93
N ASN A 279 27.00 2.77 14.60
CA ASN A 279 26.40 2.68 13.28
C ASN A 279 27.28 3.31 12.20
N ILE A 280 27.90 4.45 12.49
CA ILE A 280 28.81 5.12 11.53
C ILE A 280 30.07 4.26 11.32
N ALA A 281 30.68 3.77 12.40
CA ALA A 281 31.84 2.88 12.31
C ALA A 281 31.51 1.59 11.55
N PHE A 282 30.30 1.04 11.73
CA PHE A 282 29.87 -0.15 11.04
C PHE A 282 29.66 0.10 9.53
N MET A 283 29.04 1.24 9.15
CA MET A 283 28.91 1.62 7.73
C MET A 283 30.28 1.80 7.07
N ASP A 284 31.25 2.39 7.77
CA ASP A 284 32.63 2.51 7.28
C ASP A 284 33.28 1.15 7.07
N LYS A 285 33.13 0.22 8.03
CA LYS A 285 33.62 -1.16 7.91
C LYS A 285 33.03 -1.88 6.70
N CYS A 286 31.73 -1.67 6.44
CA CYS A 286 31.05 -2.21 5.27
C CYS A 286 31.37 -1.47 3.97
N ARG A 287 32.08 -0.34 4.04
CA ARG A 287 32.36 0.58 2.91
C ARG A 287 31.09 1.13 2.27
N TYR A 288 30.05 1.31 3.06
CA TYR A 288 28.79 1.92 2.63
C TYR A 288 28.83 3.43 2.82
N ASP A 289 28.33 4.14 1.85
CA ASP A 289 28.15 5.57 2.00
C ASP A 289 26.96 5.89 2.89
N PHE A 290 26.95 7.07 3.48
CA PHE A 290 25.82 7.52 4.26
C PHE A 290 25.55 9.01 4.13
N VAL A 291 24.29 9.36 4.34
CA VAL A 291 23.76 10.71 4.53
C VAL A 291 22.86 10.64 5.76
N ILE A 292 23.24 11.31 6.84
CA ILE A 292 22.53 11.21 8.11
C ILE A 292 22.42 12.58 8.79
N MET A 293 21.24 12.89 9.35
CA MET A 293 21.08 14.09 10.17
C MET A 293 21.66 13.84 11.56
N VAL A 294 22.40 14.81 12.07
CA VAL A 294 23.01 14.72 13.39
C VAL A 294 21.94 14.83 14.47
N LYS A 295 21.96 13.88 15.42
CA LYS A 295 21.03 13.84 16.55
C LYS A 295 21.40 14.87 17.59
N GLY A 296 20.43 15.69 18.00
CA GLY A 296 20.52 16.51 19.21
C GLY A 296 21.52 17.64 19.16
N ARG A 297 22.03 18.00 17.98
CA ARG A 297 23.05 19.07 17.88
C ARG A 297 24.09 18.95 19.00
N GLY A 298 24.81 17.81 19.08
CA GLY A 298 25.81 17.59 20.12
C GLY A 298 26.76 18.77 20.29
N SER A 299 27.41 18.92 21.43
CA SER A 299 28.24 20.09 21.78
C SER A 299 29.20 20.51 20.64
N PHE A 300 29.75 19.51 19.93
CA PHE A 300 30.65 19.73 18.80
C PHE A 300 29.93 20.39 17.60
N VAL A 301 28.76 19.88 17.19
CA VAL A 301 28.00 20.45 16.05
C VAL A 301 27.46 21.84 16.40
N ASN A 302 27.05 22.06 17.65
CA ASN A 302 26.67 23.40 18.13
C ASN A 302 27.82 24.39 18.02
N GLN A 303 29.04 23.95 18.34
CA GLN A 303 30.23 24.81 18.20
C GLN A 303 30.50 25.12 16.72
N LEU A 304 30.47 24.12 15.83
CA LEU A 304 30.64 24.34 14.39
C LEU A 304 29.61 25.33 13.82
N ILE A 305 28.36 25.26 14.28
CA ILE A 305 27.31 26.19 13.89
C ILE A 305 27.63 27.59 14.38
N LEU A 306 27.98 27.73 15.66
CA LEU A 306 28.29 29.06 16.24
C LEU A 306 29.51 29.71 15.57
N ASP A 307 30.55 28.94 15.24
CA ASP A 307 31.76 29.41 14.56
C ASP A 307 31.49 29.89 13.14
N LYS A 308 30.45 29.35 12.48
CA LYS A 308 30.09 29.70 11.10
C LYS A 308 28.84 30.57 10.97
N LYS A 309 28.17 30.84 12.07
CA LYS A 309 26.99 31.69 12.11
C LYS A 309 27.33 33.10 11.58
N GLY A 310 26.42 33.67 10.76
CA GLY A 310 26.61 34.98 10.11
C GLY A 310 27.50 34.93 8.87
N THR A 311 28.04 33.77 8.47
CA THR A 311 28.97 33.69 7.34
C THR A 311 28.32 33.23 6.04
N PHE A 312 27.28 32.38 6.09
CA PHE A 312 26.64 31.78 4.90
C PHE A 312 25.17 32.17 4.74
N GLU A 313 24.47 32.52 5.80
CA GLU A 313 23.03 32.85 5.81
C GLU A 313 22.71 34.15 5.05
N ILE A 314 23.70 34.97 4.80
CA ILE A 314 23.60 36.24 4.05
C ILE A 314 24.08 36.12 2.60
N LYS A 315 24.62 34.95 2.22
CA LYS A 315 25.19 34.75 0.88
C LYS A 315 24.16 34.08 -0.03
N ARG A 316 23.74 34.77 -1.10
CA ARG A 316 22.83 34.22 -2.09
C ARG A 316 23.32 32.90 -2.71
N ALA A 317 24.63 32.72 -2.87
CA ALA A 317 25.23 31.49 -3.38
C ALA A 317 25.03 30.27 -2.45
N CYS A 318 24.68 30.49 -1.18
CA CYS A 318 24.38 29.44 -0.21
C CYS A 318 22.89 29.17 -0.11
N TYR A 319 22.03 29.89 -0.84
CA TYR A 319 20.58 29.70 -0.79
C TYR A 319 20.14 28.52 -1.66
N ILE A 320 19.31 27.68 -1.10
CA ILE A 320 18.74 26.48 -1.72
C ILE A 320 17.25 26.73 -1.89
N ASP A 321 16.83 27.12 -3.10
CA ASP A 321 15.48 27.58 -3.41
C ASP A 321 14.41 26.51 -3.11
N GLU A 322 14.71 25.24 -3.38
CA GLU A 322 13.77 24.14 -3.23
C GLU A 322 13.27 23.94 -1.78
N TYR A 323 14.06 24.42 -0.81
CA TYR A 323 13.75 24.28 0.63
C TYR A 323 13.81 25.59 1.41
N GLU A 324 13.94 26.72 0.74
CA GLU A 324 14.04 28.05 1.38
C GLU A 324 15.06 28.06 2.53
N THR A 325 16.25 27.49 2.28
CA THR A 325 17.24 27.18 3.31
C THR A 325 18.64 27.59 2.82
N TYR A 326 19.43 28.21 3.66
CA TYR A 326 20.85 28.44 3.39
C TYR A 326 21.66 27.22 3.81
N GLY A 327 22.69 26.86 3.04
CA GLY A 327 23.54 25.71 3.32
C GLY A 327 25.00 25.95 2.97
N MET A 328 25.91 25.44 3.81
CA MET A 328 27.35 25.41 3.54
C MET A 328 27.93 24.03 3.84
N THR A 329 29.05 23.73 3.20
CA THR A 329 29.78 22.46 3.42
C THR A 329 31.17 22.77 3.99
N LEU A 330 31.57 21.97 4.98
CA LEU A 330 32.92 21.96 5.54
C LEU A 330 33.38 20.54 5.88
N GLN A 331 34.67 20.34 6.05
CA GLN A 331 35.23 19.09 6.57
C GLN A 331 35.57 19.24 8.04
N SER A 332 35.30 18.20 8.79
CA SER A 332 35.70 18.10 10.19
C SER A 332 35.67 16.65 10.65
N LYS A 333 36.37 16.34 11.74
CA LYS A 333 36.23 15.07 12.43
C LYS A 333 34.87 15.01 13.12
N LEU A 334 34.24 13.84 13.13
CA LEU A 334 32.95 13.65 13.81
C LEU A 334 33.15 13.47 15.32
N TYR A 335 34.20 12.75 15.71
CA TYR A 335 34.67 12.56 17.08
C TYR A 335 36.13 12.99 17.18
N ALA A 336 36.58 13.40 18.34
CA ALA A 336 37.94 13.91 18.54
C ALA A 336 39.04 12.89 18.20
N ASP A 337 38.74 11.62 18.39
CA ASP A 337 39.61 10.47 18.13
C ASP A 337 39.41 9.83 16.74
N ASP A 338 38.55 10.39 15.90
CA ASP A 338 38.39 9.89 14.52
C ASP A 338 39.64 10.13 13.70
N GLU A 339 40.04 9.11 12.92
CA GLU A 339 41.12 9.23 11.94
C GLU A 339 40.65 9.89 10.63
N VAL A 340 39.34 9.82 10.33
CA VAL A 340 38.74 10.28 9.08
C VAL A 340 37.91 11.52 9.29
N GLU A 341 38.17 12.54 8.46
CA GLU A 341 37.31 13.71 8.37
C GLU A 341 36.05 13.40 7.55
N ARG A 342 34.93 13.97 7.98
CA ARG A 342 33.63 13.85 7.33
C ARG A 342 33.20 15.17 6.75
N TRP A 343 32.23 15.11 5.83
CA TRP A 343 31.62 16.29 5.23
C TRP A 343 30.41 16.68 6.05
N PHE A 344 30.51 17.86 6.71
CA PHE A 344 29.41 18.48 7.44
C PHE A 344 28.75 19.50 6.56
N HIS A 345 27.42 19.38 6.43
CA HIS A 345 26.57 20.33 5.74
C HIS A 345 25.74 21.05 6.78
N LEU A 346 26.08 22.30 7.03
CA LEU A 346 25.36 23.16 7.98
C LEU A 346 24.28 23.92 7.25
N TYR A 347 23.09 23.98 7.84
CA TYR A 347 21.94 24.64 7.24
C TYR A 347 21.30 25.61 8.22
N HIS A 348 20.68 26.66 7.66
CA HIS A 348 19.87 27.62 8.38
C HIS A 348 18.57 27.88 7.60
N SER A 349 17.42 27.74 8.28
CA SER A 349 16.10 28.03 7.75
C SER A 349 15.38 29.05 8.62
N ILE A 350 15.00 30.17 8.04
CA ILE A 350 14.30 31.28 8.73
C ILE A 350 12.94 30.77 9.27
N ARG A 351 12.23 29.99 8.48
CA ARG A 351 10.94 29.41 8.89
C ARG A 351 11.10 28.52 10.12
N ARG A 352 12.13 27.69 10.13
CA ARG A 352 12.45 26.79 11.26
C ARG A 352 12.92 27.60 12.47
N GLU A 353 13.72 28.64 12.29
CA GLU A 353 14.16 29.54 13.35
C GLU A 353 12.96 30.15 14.09
N SER A 354 12.01 30.73 13.36
CA SER A 354 10.82 31.35 13.95
C SER A 354 10.00 30.32 14.75
N ALA A 355 9.81 29.13 14.22
CA ALA A 355 9.05 28.07 14.89
C ALA A 355 9.77 27.58 16.16
N GLU A 356 11.08 27.31 16.08
CA GLU A 356 11.88 26.83 17.22
C GLU A 356 12.00 27.88 18.33
N ARG A 357 12.17 29.17 17.99
CA ARG A 357 12.13 30.27 18.97
C ARG A 357 10.80 30.33 19.69
N THR A 358 9.71 30.35 18.95
CA THR A 358 8.36 30.39 19.54
C THR A 358 8.12 29.19 20.45
N GLN A 359 8.59 28.01 20.06
CA GLN A 359 8.47 26.81 20.88
C GLN A 359 9.28 26.92 22.18
N LEU A 360 10.53 27.38 22.13
CA LEU A 360 11.38 27.57 23.29
C LEU A 360 10.80 28.59 24.27
N GLU A 361 10.38 29.76 23.78
CA GLU A 361 9.76 30.80 24.61
C GLU A 361 8.46 30.31 25.30
N ASN A 362 7.63 29.57 24.57
CA ASN A 362 6.43 28.97 25.15
C ASN A 362 6.75 27.92 26.21
N GLU A 363 7.82 27.15 26.01
CA GLU A 363 8.27 26.15 26.95
C GLU A 363 8.83 26.80 28.23
N LEU A 364 9.70 27.79 28.11
CA LEU A 364 10.23 28.56 29.24
C LEU A 364 9.10 29.19 30.05
N ARG A 365 8.13 29.84 29.40
CA ARG A 365 6.96 30.42 30.08
C ARG A 365 6.17 29.38 30.86
N ARG A 366 5.92 28.20 30.27
CA ARG A 366 5.20 27.10 30.97
C ARG A 366 5.99 26.60 32.18
N MET A 367 7.33 26.53 32.08
CA MET A 367 8.18 26.17 33.21
C MET A 367 8.11 27.21 34.33
N GLU A 368 8.15 28.51 34.01
CA GLU A 368 7.99 29.59 34.99
C GLU A 368 6.63 29.56 35.68
N GLU A 369 5.55 29.40 34.92
CA GLU A 369 4.19 29.27 35.48
C GLU A 369 4.10 28.08 36.45
N ALA A 370 4.70 26.94 36.11
CA ALA A 370 4.72 25.76 36.95
C ALA A 370 5.56 25.98 38.23
N MET A 371 6.75 26.59 38.10
CA MET A 371 7.61 26.91 39.24
C MET A 371 6.95 27.91 40.19
N ASN A 372 6.28 28.93 39.66
CA ASN A 372 5.54 29.91 40.46
C ASN A 372 4.38 29.28 41.23
N LYS A 373 3.67 28.31 40.66
CA LYS A 373 2.60 27.54 41.35
C LYS A 373 3.15 26.63 42.47
N CYS A 374 4.40 26.18 42.34
CA CYS A 374 5.06 25.31 43.29
C CYS A 374 5.89 26.07 44.35
N LYS A 375 6.08 27.38 44.21
CA LYS A 375 6.85 28.20 45.15
C LYS A 375 6.25 28.14 46.56
N GLY A 376 7.09 27.87 47.55
CA GLY A 376 6.69 27.68 48.92
C GLY A 376 6.08 26.31 49.24
N LYS A 377 6.08 25.36 48.29
CA LYS A 377 5.58 23.99 48.46
C LYS A 377 6.67 22.96 48.22
N GLU A 378 6.45 21.75 48.74
CA GLU A 378 7.27 20.59 48.35
C GLU A 378 7.08 20.34 46.85
N ALA A 379 8.17 20.35 46.10
CA ALA A 379 8.12 20.13 44.66
C ALA A 379 9.39 19.42 44.15
N ALA A 380 9.22 18.28 43.53
CA ALA A 380 10.26 17.61 42.75
C ALA A 380 10.04 17.97 41.26
N LEU A 381 10.77 18.96 40.76
CA LEU A 381 10.67 19.39 39.38
C LEU A 381 11.47 18.44 38.45
N PRO A 382 10.99 18.17 37.23
CA PRO A 382 11.74 17.36 36.24
C PRO A 382 13.12 17.93 35.96
N LYS A 383 14.12 17.06 35.68
CA LYS A 383 15.49 17.46 35.33
C LYS A 383 15.59 18.51 34.21
N LYS A 384 14.60 18.57 33.34
CA LYS A 384 14.54 19.57 32.26
C LYS A 384 14.53 21.00 32.77
N TYR A 385 13.97 21.26 33.94
CA TYR A 385 13.95 22.59 34.56
C TYR A 385 15.35 23.04 34.95
N THR A 386 16.18 22.14 35.49
CA THR A 386 17.55 22.47 35.88
C THR A 386 18.48 22.75 34.70
N HIS A 387 18.05 22.46 33.47
CA HIS A 387 18.79 22.87 32.27
C HIS A 387 18.75 24.38 32.07
N TYR A 388 17.58 25.00 32.20
CA TYR A 388 17.36 26.43 31.96
C TYR A 388 17.35 27.30 33.22
N TYR A 389 17.14 26.68 34.40
CA TYR A 389 16.99 27.43 35.66
C TYR A 389 17.89 26.84 36.75
N GLU A 390 18.45 27.75 37.57
CA GLU A 390 19.00 27.40 38.85
C GLU A 390 17.88 27.39 39.87
N LEU A 391 17.62 26.22 40.50
CA LEU A 391 16.54 26.04 41.46
C LEU A 391 17.09 26.12 42.89
N THR A 392 16.49 26.96 43.72
CA THR A 392 16.83 27.10 45.12
C THR A 392 15.79 26.43 45.99
N TYR A 393 16.24 25.47 46.82
CA TYR A 393 15.38 24.74 47.74
C TYR A 393 15.77 25.05 49.17
N HIS A 394 14.78 25.05 50.09
CA HIS A 394 15.00 25.02 51.51
C HIS A 394 14.45 23.71 52.08
N GLU A 395 15.20 23.11 53.01
CA GLU A 395 14.75 21.95 53.73
C GLU A 395 13.90 22.38 54.92
N LYS A 396 12.66 21.88 55.01
CA LYS A 396 11.75 22.10 56.12
C LYS A 396 11.05 20.79 56.45
N ASN A 397 11.25 20.29 57.69
CA ASN A 397 10.69 19.01 58.13
C ASN A 397 11.05 17.81 57.24
N GLY A 398 12.29 17.74 56.75
CA GLY A 398 12.75 16.68 55.86
C GLY A 398 12.25 16.78 54.42
N LYS A 399 11.60 17.89 54.05
CA LYS A 399 11.01 18.11 52.71
C LYS A 399 11.72 19.23 52.00
N GLN A 400 11.97 19.04 50.70
CA GLN A 400 12.55 20.03 49.79
C GLN A 400 11.46 21.00 49.31
N ILE A 401 11.49 22.24 49.79
CA ILE A 401 10.55 23.29 49.44
C ILE A 401 11.20 24.24 48.43
N LEU A 402 10.60 24.39 47.27
CA LEU A 402 11.08 25.35 46.25
C LEU A 402 10.94 26.78 46.77
N TYR A 403 12.06 27.45 47.02
CA TYR A 403 12.10 28.82 47.47
C TYR A 403 12.15 29.85 46.33
N GLY A 404 12.98 29.57 45.33
CA GLY A 404 13.17 30.44 44.20
C GLY A 404 13.82 29.78 43.00
N TYR A 405 13.90 30.49 41.93
CA TYR A 405 14.61 30.06 40.73
C TYR A 405 15.23 31.28 40.06
N LYS A 406 16.29 31.05 39.29
CA LYS A 406 16.98 32.06 38.46
C LYS A 406 17.24 31.48 37.08
N GLU A 407 16.99 32.27 36.03
CA GLU A 407 17.32 31.85 34.66
C GLU A 407 18.82 31.72 34.46
N LYS A 408 19.23 30.72 33.71
CA LYS A 408 20.56 30.55 33.15
C LYS A 408 20.60 31.23 31.79
N ALA A 409 20.75 32.57 31.81
CA ALA A 409 20.66 33.43 30.62
C ALA A 409 21.63 33.00 29.51
N ASP A 410 22.84 32.56 29.87
CA ASP A 410 23.85 32.06 28.94
C ASP A 410 23.41 30.81 28.17
N VAL A 411 22.71 29.90 28.85
CA VAL A 411 22.16 28.68 28.25
C VAL A 411 21.01 29.04 27.30
N ILE A 412 20.06 29.86 27.75
CA ILE A 412 18.91 30.30 26.96
C ILE A 412 19.36 31.06 25.71
N GLU A 413 20.26 32.03 25.85
CA GLU A 413 20.81 32.77 24.73
C GLU A 413 21.52 31.86 23.71
N ARG A 414 22.27 30.86 24.19
CA ARG A 414 22.94 29.90 23.33
C ARG A 414 21.94 29.07 22.54
N GLU A 415 20.87 28.58 23.18
CA GLU A 415 19.81 27.85 22.52
C GLU A 415 19.07 28.71 21.48
N LEU A 416 18.76 29.98 21.82
CA LEU A 416 18.15 30.94 20.90
C LEU A 416 19.05 31.23 19.69
N LYS A 417 20.38 31.32 19.88
CA LYS A 417 21.36 31.49 18.79
C LYS A 417 21.41 30.28 17.85
N LEU A 418 21.03 29.10 18.31
CA LEU A 418 21.04 27.83 17.55
C LEU A 418 19.69 27.53 16.85
N CYS A 419 18.62 28.28 17.14
CA CYS A 419 17.35 28.11 16.47
C CYS A 419 17.48 28.25 14.95
N GLY A 420 16.79 27.40 14.21
CA GLY A 420 16.81 27.38 12.74
C GLY A 420 17.97 26.59 12.12
N TYR A 421 18.99 26.23 12.91
CA TYR A 421 20.14 25.49 12.41
C TYR A 421 19.98 23.99 12.57
N PHE A 422 20.52 23.26 11.59
CA PHE A 422 20.65 21.80 11.63
C PHE A 422 21.85 21.37 10.78
N ALA A 423 22.31 20.14 10.99
CA ALA A 423 23.45 19.59 10.27
C ALA A 423 23.17 18.20 9.71
N ILE A 424 23.67 17.95 8.51
CA ILE A 424 23.75 16.63 7.88
C ILE A 424 25.21 16.28 7.73
N VAL A 425 25.56 15.01 8.00
CA VAL A 425 26.91 14.47 7.79
C VAL A 425 26.87 13.47 6.67
N THR A 426 27.87 13.51 5.79
CA THR A 426 28.01 12.55 4.70
C THR A 426 29.41 11.94 4.69
N SER A 427 29.49 10.69 4.28
CA SER A 427 30.76 9.95 4.10
C SER A 427 31.55 10.46 2.89
N ARG A 428 30.84 10.95 1.86
CA ARG A 428 31.44 11.45 0.62
C ARG A 428 31.22 12.94 0.44
N LYS A 429 32.14 13.55 -0.32
CA LYS A 429 32.02 14.94 -0.74
C LYS A 429 30.80 15.15 -1.62
N MET A 430 29.95 16.08 -1.23
CA MET A 430 28.85 16.61 -2.05
C MET A 430 28.59 18.06 -1.69
N THR A 431 27.79 18.76 -2.48
CA THR A 431 27.37 20.13 -2.14
C THR A 431 26.33 20.12 -1.04
N ALA A 432 26.19 21.23 -0.31
CA ALA A 432 25.11 21.35 0.68
C ALA A 432 23.73 21.17 0.04
N LYS A 433 23.54 21.62 -1.20
CA LYS A 433 22.31 21.41 -1.96
C LYS A 433 22.05 19.93 -2.20
N ASP A 434 23.02 19.19 -2.74
CA ASP A 434 22.86 17.77 -3.07
C ASP A 434 22.61 16.93 -1.80
N ALA A 435 23.33 17.22 -0.72
CA ALA A 435 23.15 16.54 0.56
C ALA A 435 21.74 16.76 1.13
N LEU A 436 21.20 17.98 1.03
CA LEU A 436 19.85 18.29 1.50
C LEU A 436 18.78 17.64 0.62
N LEU A 437 18.91 17.71 -0.70
CA LEU A 437 18.01 17.08 -1.65
C LEU A 437 17.96 15.56 -1.42
N LEU A 438 19.13 14.94 -1.27
CA LEU A 438 19.23 13.50 -1.02
C LEU A 438 18.64 13.13 0.35
N TYR A 439 18.94 13.89 1.41
CA TYR A 439 18.35 13.67 2.72
C TYR A 439 16.81 13.81 2.70
N LYS A 440 16.31 14.82 2.01
CA LYS A 440 14.87 15.08 1.88
C LYS A 440 14.14 14.07 1.00
N SER A 441 14.83 13.37 0.12
CA SER A 441 14.23 12.27 -0.65
C SER A 441 13.72 11.14 0.24
N ARG A 442 14.19 11.03 1.50
CA ARG A 442 13.69 10.16 2.55
C ARG A 442 12.18 10.37 2.86
N ASP A 443 11.63 11.55 2.60
CA ASP A 443 10.18 11.82 2.75
C ASP A 443 9.33 10.79 1.96
N THR A 444 9.93 10.11 0.99
CA THR A 444 9.27 9.01 0.27
C THR A 444 9.00 7.82 1.20
N SER A 445 9.92 7.48 2.11
CA SER A 445 9.71 6.39 3.09
C SER A 445 8.60 6.73 4.08
N GLU A 446 8.49 7.98 4.52
CA GLU A 446 7.37 8.42 5.37
C GLU A 446 6.02 8.23 4.66
N LYS A 447 5.96 8.53 3.36
CA LYS A 447 4.77 8.29 2.53
C LYS A 447 4.47 6.81 2.33
N LEU A 448 5.51 5.96 2.30
CA LEU A 448 5.33 4.50 2.27
C LEU A 448 4.67 3.99 3.54
N PHE A 449 5.14 4.40 4.71
CA PHE A 449 4.51 4.03 5.97
C PHE A 449 3.10 4.57 6.11
N CYS A 450 2.84 5.79 5.63
CA CYS A 450 1.48 6.30 5.53
C CYS A 450 0.62 5.42 4.62
N SER A 451 1.18 4.96 3.49
CA SER A 451 0.50 4.06 2.57
C SER A 451 0.21 2.71 3.20
N ASP A 452 1.19 2.10 3.85
CA ASP A 452 1.05 0.83 4.55
C ASP A 452 -0.02 0.90 5.65
N LYS A 453 0.05 1.90 6.52
CA LYS A 453 -0.87 2.05 7.65
C LYS A 453 -2.28 2.44 7.25
N SER A 454 -2.42 3.43 6.35
CA SER A 454 -3.72 4.04 6.04
C SER A 454 -4.42 3.42 4.84
N PHE A 455 -3.66 2.98 3.83
CA PHE A 455 -4.21 2.50 2.56
C PHE A 455 -4.05 1.00 2.32
N LEU A 456 -3.29 0.29 3.14
CA LEU A 456 -3.26 -1.17 3.18
C LEU A 456 -3.86 -1.74 4.48
N GLY A 457 -4.44 -0.88 5.32
CA GLY A 457 -5.12 -1.29 6.54
C GLY A 457 -4.20 -1.79 7.67
N ASN A 458 -2.88 -1.56 7.59
CA ASN A 458 -1.89 -2.15 8.50
C ASN A 458 -1.61 -1.31 9.77
N ARG A 459 -2.47 -0.35 10.12
CA ARG A 459 -2.31 0.45 11.36
C ARG A 459 -2.39 -0.42 12.60
N THR A 460 -3.35 -1.34 12.64
CA THR A 460 -3.52 -2.32 13.72
C THR A 460 -3.53 -3.71 13.11
N LEU A 461 -2.67 -4.57 13.62
CA LEU A 461 -2.60 -5.96 13.17
C LEU A 461 -3.73 -6.76 13.81
N ARG A 462 -4.57 -7.35 12.97
CA ARG A 462 -5.66 -8.25 13.35
C ARG A 462 -5.26 -9.65 12.94
N VAL A 463 -4.60 -10.36 13.83
CA VAL A 463 -4.01 -11.70 13.62
C VAL A 463 -4.22 -12.56 14.84
N SER A 464 -4.16 -13.87 14.67
CA SER A 464 -4.38 -14.89 15.69
C SER A 464 -3.10 -15.66 16.06
N GLY A 465 -1.90 -15.11 15.86
CA GLY A 465 -0.64 -15.76 16.21
C GLY A 465 0.55 -15.28 15.41
N SER A 466 1.74 -15.67 15.85
CA SER A 466 3.02 -15.24 15.26
C SER A 466 3.15 -15.61 13.78
N ASN A 467 2.82 -16.83 13.39
CA ASN A 467 2.94 -17.26 12.00
C ASN A 467 1.98 -16.48 11.07
N THR A 468 0.71 -16.35 11.46
CA THR A 468 -0.27 -15.55 10.71
C THR A 468 0.16 -14.08 10.61
N PHE A 469 0.79 -13.54 11.67
CA PHE A 469 1.38 -12.21 11.65
C PHE A 469 2.46 -12.08 10.58
N GLU A 470 3.44 -12.99 10.56
CA GLU A 470 4.55 -12.95 9.60
C GLU A 470 4.07 -13.11 8.15
N GLY A 471 3.14 -14.04 7.90
CA GLY A 471 2.53 -14.20 6.57
C GLY A 471 1.79 -12.95 6.13
N LYS A 472 1.03 -12.30 7.02
CA LYS A 472 0.32 -11.06 6.73
C LYS A 472 1.25 -9.89 6.42
N VAL A 473 2.36 -9.76 7.15
CA VAL A 473 3.38 -8.73 6.90
C VAL A 473 4.06 -8.96 5.56
N PHE A 474 4.29 -10.22 5.19
CA PHE A 474 4.85 -10.56 3.88
C PHE A 474 3.92 -10.19 2.72
N VAL A 475 2.63 -10.53 2.82
CA VAL A 475 1.61 -10.09 1.84
C VAL A 475 1.56 -8.56 1.74
N ALA A 476 1.62 -7.86 2.88
CA ALA A 476 1.66 -6.40 2.91
C ALA A 476 2.89 -5.81 2.21
N PHE A 477 4.05 -6.48 2.31
CA PHE A 477 5.25 -6.06 1.61
C PHE A 477 5.10 -6.20 0.09
N ILE A 478 4.52 -7.31 -0.39
CA ILE A 478 4.23 -7.50 -1.82
C ILE A 478 3.21 -6.45 -2.31
N ALA A 479 2.16 -6.20 -1.54
CA ALA A 479 1.20 -5.14 -1.83
C ALA A 479 1.88 -3.77 -1.92
N LEU A 480 2.86 -3.51 -1.05
CA LEU A 480 3.64 -2.27 -1.04
C LEU A 480 4.49 -2.13 -2.31
N ILE A 481 5.14 -3.20 -2.80
CA ILE A 481 5.87 -3.21 -4.09
C ILE A 481 4.94 -2.75 -5.21
N ILE A 482 3.79 -3.36 -5.33
CA ILE A 482 2.80 -3.05 -6.38
C ILE A 482 2.30 -1.60 -6.24
N ARG A 483 1.91 -1.20 -5.03
CA ARG A 483 1.40 0.14 -4.75
C ARG A 483 2.43 1.24 -5.01
N CYS A 484 3.70 1.00 -4.69
CA CYS A 484 4.80 1.92 -5.01
C CYS A 484 4.93 2.13 -6.51
N LYS A 485 4.78 1.07 -7.31
CA LYS A 485 4.79 1.17 -8.76
C LYS A 485 3.61 1.99 -9.28
N ILE A 486 2.41 1.77 -8.75
CA ILE A 486 1.23 2.59 -9.08
C ILE A 486 1.52 4.07 -8.77
N TYR A 487 1.99 4.36 -7.57
CA TYR A 487 2.32 5.74 -7.16
C TYR A 487 3.34 6.40 -8.08
N THR A 488 4.42 5.68 -8.40
CA THR A 488 5.51 6.21 -9.23
C THR A 488 5.04 6.52 -10.65
N GLN A 489 4.26 5.64 -11.28
CA GLN A 489 3.74 5.84 -12.62
C GLN A 489 2.73 7.00 -12.68
N LEU A 490 1.79 7.05 -11.74
CA LEU A 490 0.83 8.16 -11.63
C LEU A 490 1.54 9.50 -11.40
N ARG A 491 2.54 9.53 -10.52
CA ARG A 491 3.33 10.74 -10.24
C ARG A 491 4.10 11.22 -11.47
N LYS A 492 4.74 10.29 -12.19
CA LYS A 492 5.44 10.60 -13.44
C LYS A 492 4.48 11.22 -14.46
N ARG A 493 3.35 10.56 -14.70
CA ARG A 493 2.34 11.06 -15.63
C ARG A 493 1.75 12.40 -15.21
N LYS A 494 1.43 12.56 -13.92
CA LYS A 494 0.93 13.83 -13.37
C LYS A 494 1.92 14.99 -13.57
N ALA A 495 3.23 14.74 -13.48
CA ALA A 495 4.26 15.76 -13.71
C ALA A 495 4.31 16.24 -15.17
N GLU A 496 3.95 15.39 -16.12
CA GLU A 496 3.87 15.72 -17.56
C GLU A 496 2.60 16.50 -17.91
N MET A 497 1.57 16.50 -17.04
CA MET A 497 0.27 17.14 -17.30
C MET A 497 0.28 18.60 -16.84
N ILE A 498 -0.26 19.49 -17.68
CA ILE A 498 -0.35 20.93 -17.40
C ILE A 498 -1.21 21.21 -16.16
N ASN A 499 -2.38 20.57 -16.04
CA ASN A 499 -3.38 20.86 -15.00
C ASN A 499 -3.22 20.04 -13.71
N ARG A 500 -2.28 19.10 -13.63
CA ARG A 500 -2.00 18.25 -12.46
C ARG A 500 -3.25 17.74 -11.72
N PRO A 501 -4.16 17.00 -12.38
CA PRO A 501 -5.48 16.70 -11.86
C PRO A 501 -5.45 15.85 -10.57
N ASN A 502 -6.48 16.00 -9.73
CA ASN A 502 -6.57 15.33 -8.44
C ASN A 502 -6.78 13.81 -8.54
N PHE A 503 -7.39 13.34 -9.63
CA PHE A 503 -7.60 11.90 -9.86
C PHE A 503 -6.30 11.11 -10.10
N MET A 504 -5.17 11.77 -10.26
CA MET A 504 -3.84 11.16 -10.37
C MET A 504 -3.17 10.91 -9.00
N THR A 505 -3.95 10.66 -7.97
CA THR A 505 -3.48 10.07 -6.69
C THR A 505 -3.88 8.60 -6.65
N VAL A 506 -3.12 7.74 -5.94
CA VAL A 506 -3.40 6.29 -5.93
C VAL A 506 -4.84 5.98 -5.50
N PRO A 507 -5.36 6.51 -4.36
CA PRO A 507 -6.74 6.22 -3.98
C PRO A 507 -7.77 6.71 -4.99
N ALA A 508 -7.60 7.92 -5.55
CA ALA A 508 -8.56 8.47 -6.51
C ALA A 508 -8.52 7.73 -7.85
N ALA A 509 -7.32 7.34 -8.31
CA ALA A 509 -7.16 6.57 -9.55
C ALA A 509 -7.79 5.17 -9.43
N LEU A 510 -7.54 4.47 -8.33
CA LEU A 510 -8.15 3.15 -8.10
C LEU A 510 -9.67 3.24 -8.03
N ARG A 511 -10.24 4.20 -7.27
CA ARG A 511 -11.70 4.41 -7.21
C ARG A 511 -12.31 4.74 -8.58
N GLU A 512 -11.59 5.47 -9.42
CA GLU A 512 -12.08 5.77 -10.78
C GLU A 512 -12.01 4.53 -11.69
N LEU A 513 -10.97 3.71 -11.54
CA LEU A 513 -10.83 2.45 -12.28
C LEU A 513 -11.87 1.40 -11.85
N GLU A 514 -12.25 1.36 -10.57
CA GLU A 514 -13.29 0.45 -10.05
C GLU A 514 -14.66 0.63 -10.71
N LYS A 515 -14.87 1.74 -11.41
CA LYS A 515 -16.07 1.98 -12.24
C LYS A 515 -16.02 1.28 -13.61
N ILE A 516 -14.91 0.64 -13.98
CA ILE A 516 -14.84 -0.19 -15.19
C ILE A 516 -15.32 -1.58 -14.80
N GLU A 517 -16.55 -1.89 -15.19
CA GLU A 517 -17.27 -3.08 -14.77
C GLU A 517 -17.63 -3.96 -15.95
N LEU A 518 -17.62 -5.27 -15.75
CA LEU A 518 -18.20 -6.26 -16.62
C LEU A 518 -19.54 -6.66 -16.05
N ILE A 519 -20.57 -6.66 -16.85
CA ILE A 519 -21.91 -7.10 -16.50
C ILE A 519 -22.30 -8.34 -17.31
N ARG A 520 -23.06 -9.24 -16.69
CA ARG A 520 -23.62 -10.43 -17.30
C ARG A 520 -25.12 -10.50 -17.03
N GLN A 521 -25.91 -10.68 -18.07
CA GLN A 521 -27.31 -11.05 -17.92
C GLN A 521 -27.42 -12.59 -17.73
N PRO A 522 -28.48 -13.10 -17.11
CA PRO A 522 -28.71 -14.55 -16.99
C PRO A 522 -28.54 -15.24 -18.34
N GLY A 523 -27.75 -16.30 -18.38
CA GLY A 523 -27.46 -17.05 -19.62
C GLY A 523 -26.59 -16.34 -20.66
N GLY A 524 -26.05 -15.16 -20.37
CA GLY A 524 -25.24 -14.38 -21.30
C GLY A 524 -23.76 -14.28 -20.89
N ASN A 525 -22.93 -13.80 -21.81
CA ASN A 525 -21.51 -13.54 -21.57
C ASN A 525 -21.28 -12.18 -20.88
N TYR A 526 -20.18 -12.08 -20.14
CA TYR A 526 -19.72 -10.81 -19.59
C TYR A 526 -19.41 -9.79 -20.68
N LYS A 527 -19.87 -8.56 -20.50
CA LYS A 527 -19.63 -7.41 -21.39
C LYS A 527 -19.31 -6.18 -20.55
N LEU A 528 -18.54 -5.25 -21.11
CA LEU A 528 -18.37 -3.94 -20.47
C LEU A 528 -19.72 -3.26 -20.31
N ASP A 529 -20.01 -2.75 -19.12
CA ASP A 529 -21.23 -2.02 -18.80
C ASP A 529 -21.34 -0.75 -19.65
N HIS A 530 -20.25 0.00 -19.72
CA HIS A 530 -20.19 1.26 -20.47
C HIS A 530 -18.81 1.49 -21.11
N ALA A 531 -18.71 2.52 -21.94
CA ALA A 531 -17.45 2.90 -22.58
C ALA A 531 -16.45 3.46 -21.55
N ILE A 532 -15.17 3.13 -21.72
CA ILE A 532 -14.08 3.64 -20.88
C ILE A 532 -13.99 5.17 -21.05
N THR A 533 -14.12 5.91 -19.96
CA THR A 533 -14.14 7.38 -19.94
C THR A 533 -12.75 7.98 -20.23
N ALA A 534 -12.69 9.26 -20.59
CA ALA A 534 -11.43 9.98 -20.84
C ALA A 534 -10.52 9.98 -19.61
N THR A 535 -11.08 10.10 -18.40
CA THR A 535 -10.34 10.03 -17.13
C THR A 535 -9.72 8.65 -16.94
N GLN A 536 -10.49 7.59 -17.14
CA GLN A 536 -10.03 6.21 -17.03
C GLN A 536 -8.94 5.89 -18.06
N LYS A 537 -9.11 6.35 -19.33
CA LYS A 537 -8.07 6.22 -20.38
C LYS A 537 -6.76 6.92 -19.97
N THR A 538 -6.86 8.09 -19.35
CA THR A 538 -5.68 8.83 -18.87
C THR A 538 -4.96 8.07 -17.77
N ILE A 539 -5.69 7.48 -16.82
CA ILE A 539 -5.12 6.66 -15.74
C ILE A 539 -4.49 5.39 -16.32
N LEU A 540 -5.22 4.62 -17.13
CA LEU A 540 -4.74 3.40 -17.77
C LEU A 540 -3.49 3.64 -18.62
N GLY A 541 -3.47 4.75 -19.37
CA GLY A 541 -2.32 5.18 -20.18
C GLY A 541 -1.05 5.43 -19.35
N SER A 542 -1.16 5.74 -18.05
CA SER A 542 0.00 5.85 -17.15
C SER A 542 0.72 4.50 -16.97
N PHE A 543 0.05 3.40 -17.25
CA PHE A 543 0.56 2.04 -17.16
C PHE A 543 0.79 1.39 -18.53
N GLY A 544 0.69 2.18 -19.61
CA GLY A 544 0.84 1.67 -20.98
C GLY A 544 -0.33 0.80 -21.44
N ILE A 545 -1.50 0.95 -20.84
CA ILE A 545 -2.74 0.25 -21.23
C ILE A 545 -3.59 1.25 -22.03
N ASP A 546 -3.77 1.01 -23.33
CA ASP A 546 -4.69 1.78 -24.14
C ASP A 546 -6.14 1.26 -24.04
N GLU A 547 -7.09 1.94 -24.69
CA GLU A 547 -8.50 1.58 -24.64
C GLU A 547 -8.76 0.20 -25.26
N ALA A 548 -8.10 -0.13 -26.37
CA ALA A 548 -8.30 -1.40 -27.07
C ALA A 548 -7.74 -2.56 -26.23
N ASP A 549 -6.55 -2.38 -25.66
CA ASP A 549 -5.92 -3.35 -24.76
C ASP A 549 -6.77 -3.57 -23.48
N ALA A 550 -7.26 -2.48 -22.86
CA ALA A 550 -8.13 -2.57 -21.70
C ALA A 550 -9.42 -3.37 -21.99
N LYS A 551 -10.07 -3.10 -23.13
CA LYS A 551 -11.27 -3.84 -23.55
C LYS A 551 -10.97 -5.32 -23.82
N ALA A 552 -9.87 -5.60 -24.51
CA ALA A 552 -9.47 -6.97 -24.83
C ALA A 552 -9.19 -7.79 -23.55
N ARG A 553 -8.43 -7.22 -22.62
CA ARG A 553 -8.11 -7.85 -21.32
C ARG A 553 -9.36 -8.05 -20.47
N ALA A 554 -10.25 -7.05 -20.40
CA ALA A 554 -11.50 -7.16 -19.66
C ALA A 554 -12.38 -8.30 -20.21
N LEU A 555 -12.51 -8.40 -21.53
CA LEU A 555 -13.29 -9.47 -22.17
C LEU A 555 -12.63 -10.85 -22.01
N ALA A 556 -11.29 -10.92 -21.97
CA ALA A 556 -10.57 -12.17 -21.67
C ALA A 556 -10.89 -12.67 -20.25
N ILE A 557 -10.82 -11.75 -19.26
CA ILE A 557 -11.23 -12.05 -17.87
C ILE A 557 -12.68 -12.55 -17.82
N GLY A 558 -13.60 -11.90 -18.56
CA GLY A 558 -15.00 -12.34 -18.63
C GLY A 558 -15.16 -13.77 -19.18
N LYS A 559 -14.34 -14.17 -20.15
CA LYS A 559 -14.31 -15.54 -20.65
C LYS A 559 -13.75 -16.52 -19.64
N GLU A 560 -12.64 -16.18 -18.98
CA GLU A 560 -12.03 -17.00 -17.92
C GLU A 560 -13.02 -17.26 -16.78
N LEU A 561 -13.77 -16.23 -16.35
CA LEU A 561 -14.81 -16.35 -15.33
C LEU A 561 -15.96 -17.28 -15.77
N MET A 562 -16.34 -17.27 -17.04
CA MET A 562 -17.35 -18.19 -17.57
C MET A 562 -16.89 -19.63 -17.55
N HIS A 563 -15.64 -19.91 -17.93
CA HIS A 563 -15.07 -21.26 -17.87
C HIS A 563 -14.92 -21.79 -16.45
N ALA A 564 -14.61 -20.91 -15.49
CA ALA A 564 -14.50 -21.29 -14.08
C ALA A 564 -15.84 -21.68 -13.43
N GLU A 565 -16.96 -21.28 -14.02
CA GLU A 565 -18.31 -21.67 -13.56
C GLU A 565 -18.83 -22.96 -14.22
N GLU A 566 -18.17 -23.47 -15.26
CA GLU A 566 -18.48 -24.80 -15.81
C GLU A 566 -18.08 -25.86 -14.78
N PRO A 567 -18.97 -26.79 -14.41
CA PRO A 567 -18.60 -27.85 -13.49
C PRO A 567 -17.44 -28.66 -14.10
N GLU A 568 -16.36 -28.82 -13.34
CA GLU A 568 -15.31 -29.77 -13.67
C GLU A 568 -16.02 -31.11 -13.94
N LYS A 569 -15.81 -31.69 -15.12
CA LYS A 569 -16.19 -33.08 -15.37
C LYS A 569 -15.37 -33.91 -14.39
N GLU A 570 -16.01 -34.36 -13.31
CA GLU A 570 -15.42 -35.34 -12.43
C GLU A 570 -15.04 -36.53 -13.33
N GLU A 571 -13.76 -36.70 -13.61
CA GLU A 571 -13.23 -37.99 -14.04
C GLU A 571 -13.42 -38.90 -12.84
N ASP A 572 -14.45 -39.74 -12.93
CA ASP A 572 -14.74 -40.79 -11.97
C ASP A 572 -13.54 -41.77 -11.88
N GLU A 573 -12.56 -41.46 -11.05
CA GLU A 573 -11.68 -42.48 -10.48
C GLU A 573 -12.44 -43.16 -9.35
N TYR A 574 -13.32 -44.08 -9.74
CA TYR A 574 -13.85 -45.11 -8.84
C TYR A 574 -12.72 -46.06 -8.45
N GLY A 575 -11.98 -45.69 -7.40
CA GLY A 575 -11.24 -46.63 -6.60
C GLY A 575 -12.22 -47.37 -5.69
N THR A 576 -12.58 -48.62 -6.05
CA THR A 576 -13.27 -49.55 -5.18
C THR A 576 -12.50 -49.73 -3.88
N ILE A 577 -13.07 -49.26 -2.78
CA ILE A 577 -12.62 -49.64 -1.43
C ILE A 577 -13.18 -51.03 -1.18
N GLU A 578 -12.31 -52.04 -1.17
CA GLU A 578 -12.64 -53.37 -0.64
C GLU A 578 -12.85 -53.27 0.88
N ASP A 579 -14.03 -53.68 1.31
CA ASP A 579 -14.38 -53.89 2.72
C ASP A 579 -13.51 -55.00 3.31
N ASP A 580 -12.45 -54.64 4.03
CA ASP A 580 -11.78 -55.59 4.91
C ASP A 580 -12.60 -55.75 6.20
N LYS A 581 -13.24 -56.92 6.32
CA LYS A 581 -13.91 -57.37 7.52
C LYS A 581 -12.92 -57.54 8.67
N ILE A 582 -13.27 -56.93 9.76
CA ILE A 582 -12.64 -57.14 11.07
C ILE A 582 -13.30 -58.41 11.67
N ASP A 583 -12.48 -59.41 11.96
CA ASP A 583 -12.73 -60.42 13.00
C ASP A 583 -12.07 -59.99 14.31
#